data_377f12568f6ba21551cb4ae1d3fedded
#
_entry.id   377f12568f6ba21551cb4ae1d3fedded
#
_cell.length_a   1.000
_cell.length_b   1.000
_cell.length_c   1.000
_cell.angle_alpha   90.00
_cell.angle_beta   90.00
_cell.angle_gamma   90.00
#
_symmetry.space_group_name_H-M   'P 1'
#
loop_
_entity.id
_entity.type
_entity.pdbx_description
1 polymer ?
#
loop_
_entity_poly.entity_id
_entity_poly.type
_entity_poly.pdbx_seq_one_letter_code
_entity_poly.pdbx_strand_id
1 'polypeptide(L)'
;MKSKFLISTTNNIEGTPIKRYIGALCSNIVIGTNVFSDFAASFTDFFGGRSDSYKRKLEIIYDEASKELKQKALNIGANCIIGFKVDFDEISGKDKSMFMVSVSGTACVVDYPDNDNENDFKAEIITQSDLDKEIYRRFIVDSINNNVTLSHAWVEFLLENPQVEIIPKLLERYSSCCDSLPFAEETKDLEKVLLAFPKEKLIPIIYSDDLSNHKSYIAIIKNGGYFDAKSILNFLDIDIHVAIILLEARTNYYTKEDLSYMKQIIDKLDNLPNTGKIELTKGGLLGKEQMKFICEKGHRNDPEAEFCNCGVNLKGLTKTEVDIINRFKIKTKVLDEVLG
;
A
#
# COMPACT_ATOMS: atom_id res chain seq x y z
N MET A 1 -12.29 -2.90 14.43
CA MET A 1 -12.18 -4.22 15.10
C MET A 1 -11.13 -5.02 14.37
N LYS A 2 -10.03 -5.44 15.02
CA LYS A 2 -9.10 -6.42 14.40
C LYS A 2 -9.88 -7.73 14.25
N SER A 3 -10.09 -8.20 13.03
CA SER A 3 -10.69 -9.51 12.81
C SER A 3 -9.72 -10.56 13.33
N LYS A 4 -10.14 -11.36 14.30
CA LYS A 4 -9.38 -12.49 14.83
C LYS A 4 -9.09 -13.46 13.68
N PHE A 5 -7.84 -13.86 13.50
CA PHE A 5 -7.41 -14.83 12.51
C PHE A 5 -6.54 -15.89 13.18
N LEU A 6 -6.99 -17.14 13.18
CA LEU A 6 -6.29 -18.25 13.79
C LEU A 6 -5.69 -19.18 12.72
N ILE A 7 -4.46 -19.62 12.96
CA ILE A 7 -3.82 -20.73 12.25
C ILE A 7 -3.64 -21.85 13.26
N SER A 8 -4.18 -23.03 12.97
CA SER A 8 -4.10 -24.21 13.85
C SER A 8 -3.61 -25.44 13.11
N THR A 9 -2.79 -26.22 13.77
CA THR A 9 -2.36 -27.54 13.29
C THR A 9 -3.45 -28.62 13.45
N THR A 10 -4.48 -28.34 14.26
CA THR A 10 -5.63 -29.24 14.43
C THR A 10 -6.58 -29.15 13.25
N ASN A 11 -7.38 -30.20 13.03
CA ASN A 11 -8.37 -30.24 11.95
C ASN A 11 -9.70 -29.56 12.34
N ASN A 12 -9.86 -29.15 13.59
CA ASN A 12 -11.01 -28.43 14.14
C ASN A 12 -10.55 -27.51 15.27
N ILE A 13 -11.41 -26.58 15.65
CA ILE A 13 -11.22 -25.69 16.79
C ILE A 13 -12.37 -25.94 17.76
N GLU A 14 -12.07 -26.35 18.99
CA GLU A 14 -13.08 -26.58 20.01
C GLU A 14 -13.86 -25.29 20.31
N GLY A 15 -15.16 -25.42 20.44
CA GLY A 15 -16.06 -24.29 20.71
C GLY A 15 -16.25 -23.30 19.56
N THR A 16 -15.61 -23.54 18.41
CA THR A 16 -15.69 -22.63 17.26
C THR A 16 -16.07 -23.43 16.00
N PRO A 17 -17.35 -23.55 15.67
CA PRO A 17 -17.79 -24.35 14.54
C PRO A 17 -17.33 -23.76 13.20
N ILE A 18 -16.90 -24.64 12.29
CA ILE A 18 -16.55 -24.27 10.93
C ILE A 18 -17.85 -24.06 10.15
N LYS A 19 -18.12 -22.81 9.71
CA LYS A 19 -19.27 -22.48 8.87
C LYS A 19 -19.08 -22.92 7.43
N ARG A 20 -17.86 -22.76 6.90
CA ARG A 20 -17.56 -23.06 5.51
C ARG A 20 -16.08 -23.40 5.31
N TYR A 21 -15.83 -24.48 4.62
CA TYR A 21 -14.51 -24.77 4.05
C TYR A 21 -14.39 -24.06 2.72
N ILE A 22 -13.29 -23.33 2.49
CA ILE A 22 -13.04 -22.63 1.23
C ILE A 22 -12.15 -23.47 0.33
N GLY A 23 -11.04 -24.02 0.87
CA GLY A 23 -10.13 -24.85 0.09
C GLY A 23 -8.75 -25.00 0.71
N ALA A 24 -7.94 -25.85 0.11
CA ALA A 24 -6.55 -26.03 0.48
C ALA A 24 -5.72 -24.85 -0.06
N LEU A 25 -4.78 -24.38 0.75
CA LEU A 25 -3.81 -23.36 0.40
C LEU A 25 -2.40 -23.85 0.70
N CYS A 26 -1.45 -23.35 -0.07
CA CYS A 26 -0.02 -23.51 0.22
C CYS A 26 0.75 -22.21 -0.10
N SER A 27 1.89 -22.09 0.58
CA SER A 27 2.91 -21.08 0.26
C SER A 27 4.28 -21.70 0.40
N ASN A 28 5.19 -21.34 -0.52
CA ASN A 28 6.55 -21.88 -0.55
C ASN A 28 7.53 -20.71 -0.68
N ILE A 29 8.50 -20.69 0.24
CA ILE A 29 9.61 -19.75 0.18
C ILE A 29 10.89 -20.53 -0.13
N VAL A 30 11.63 -20.09 -1.14
CA VAL A 30 12.90 -20.69 -1.57
C VAL A 30 13.99 -19.64 -1.47
N ILE A 31 15.07 -19.97 -0.74
CA ILE A 31 16.22 -19.09 -0.56
C ILE A 31 17.51 -19.80 -0.97
N GLY A 32 18.30 -19.15 -1.85
CA GLY A 32 19.64 -19.63 -2.21
C GLY A 32 20.65 -19.32 -1.11
N THR A 33 21.65 -20.22 -0.93
CA THR A 33 22.67 -20.11 0.13
C THR A 33 23.50 -18.82 0.08
N ASN A 34 23.69 -18.19 -1.08
CA ASN A 34 24.45 -16.94 -1.20
C ASN A 34 23.67 -15.74 -0.60
N VAL A 35 22.38 -15.67 -0.81
CA VAL A 35 21.50 -14.67 -0.17
C VAL A 35 21.44 -14.91 1.34
N PHE A 36 21.55 -16.17 1.72
CA PHE A 36 21.58 -16.61 3.10
C PHE A 36 22.82 -16.13 3.89
N SER A 37 23.99 -15.97 3.23
CA SER A 37 25.22 -15.48 3.87
C SER A 37 25.22 -13.98 4.09
N ASP A 38 24.69 -13.21 3.13
CA ASP A 38 24.69 -11.73 3.18
C ASP A 38 23.71 -11.20 4.23
N PHE A 39 22.57 -11.88 4.38
CA PHE A 39 21.57 -11.57 5.41
C PHE A 39 22.09 -11.80 6.84
N ALA A 40 22.98 -12.79 7.04
CA ALA A 40 23.57 -13.08 8.34
C ALA A 40 24.62 -12.07 8.78
N ALA A 41 25.30 -11.41 7.85
CA ALA A 41 26.36 -10.46 8.15
C ALA A 41 25.81 -9.22 8.89
N SER A 42 24.62 -8.76 8.52
CA SER A 42 23.98 -7.58 9.10
C SER A 42 23.61 -7.71 10.58
N PHE A 43 23.30 -8.96 11.02
CA PHE A 43 22.89 -9.23 12.41
C PHE A 43 24.03 -9.71 13.31
N THR A 44 25.07 -10.37 12.75
CA THR A 44 26.17 -10.94 13.55
C THR A 44 27.08 -9.88 14.15
N ASP A 45 27.17 -8.70 13.57
CA ASP A 45 27.99 -7.61 14.10
C ASP A 45 27.44 -7.02 15.42
N PHE A 46 26.16 -7.21 15.68
CA PHE A 46 25.52 -6.68 16.91
C PHE A 46 25.40 -7.73 18.04
N PHE A 47 25.19 -9.02 17.73
CA PHE A 47 24.82 -10.01 18.76
C PHE A 47 25.75 -11.24 18.89
N GLY A 48 26.84 -11.35 18.16
CA GLY A 48 27.92 -12.35 18.34
C GLY A 48 27.46 -13.79 18.63
N GLY A 49 27.40 -14.67 17.59
CA GLY A 49 27.21 -16.09 17.83
C GLY A 49 26.90 -16.92 16.56
N ARG A 50 27.75 -17.92 16.27
CA ARG A 50 27.68 -18.74 15.04
C ARG A 50 26.59 -19.81 15.01
N SER A 51 26.01 -20.22 16.15
CA SER A 51 25.04 -21.32 16.24
C SER A 51 23.59 -20.86 16.05
N ASP A 52 23.25 -19.66 16.45
CA ASP A 52 21.87 -19.13 16.39
C ASP A 52 21.50 -18.56 15.00
N SER A 53 22.47 -18.29 14.15
CA SER A 53 22.22 -17.68 12.83
C SER A 53 21.42 -18.60 11.91
N TYR A 54 21.67 -19.91 11.94
CA TYR A 54 20.98 -20.88 11.09
C TYR A 54 19.52 -21.09 11.52
N LYS A 55 19.29 -21.22 12.82
CA LYS A 55 17.94 -21.34 13.40
C LYS A 55 17.09 -20.11 13.10
N ARG A 56 17.65 -18.91 13.31
CA ARG A 56 16.97 -17.65 12.96
C ARG A 56 16.55 -17.57 11.50
N LYS A 57 17.40 -18.03 10.59
CA LYS A 57 17.11 -18.03 9.16
C LYS A 57 15.91 -18.90 8.81
N LEU A 58 15.83 -20.09 9.42
CA LEU A 58 14.68 -20.97 9.25
C LEU A 58 13.42 -20.37 9.85
N GLU A 59 13.51 -19.68 10.99
CA GLU A 59 12.40 -18.97 11.61
C GLU A 59 11.88 -17.85 10.70
N ILE A 60 12.75 -17.03 10.10
CA ILE A 60 12.37 -15.95 9.19
C ILE A 60 11.62 -16.47 7.96
N ILE A 61 12.15 -17.49 7.28
CA ILE A 61 11.48 -18.04 6.09
C ILE A 61 10.17 -18.76 6.44
N TYR A 62 10.09 -19.36 7.62
CA TYR A 62 8.86 -19.93 8.17
C TYR A 62 7.79 -18.85 8.41
N ASP A 63 8.19 -17.76 9.06
CA ASP A 63 7.29 -16.64 9.36
C ASP A 63 6.78 -15.98 8.07
N GLU A 64 7.66 -15.80 7.09
CA GLU A 64 7.30 -15.21 5.79
C GLU A 64 6.34 -16.13 5.02
N ALA A 65 6.62 -17.44 4.94
CA ALA A 65 5.73 -18.41 4.31
C ALA A 65 4.36 -18.46 5.00
N SER A 66 4.35 -18.41 6.33
CA SER A 66 3.12 -18.41 7.13
C SER A 66 2.32 -17.12 6.94
N LYS A 67 2.99 -15.97 6.86
CA LYS A 67 2.39 -14.67 6.59
C LYS A 67 1.76 -14.63 5.19
N GLU A 68 2.47 -15.14 4.19
CA GLU A 68 1.96 -15.22 2.81
C GLU A 68 0.73 -16.15 2.74
N LEU A 69 0.77 -17.32 3.40
CA LEU A 69 -0.36 -18.23 3.48
C LEU A 69 -1.59 -17.57 4.12
N LYS A 70 -1.39 -16.84 5.23
CA LYS A 70 -2.43 -16.07 5.90
C LYS A 70 -3.02 -15.02 4.96
N GLN A 71 -2.18 -14.29 4.22
CA GLN A 71 -2.66 -13.28 3.27
C GLN A 71 -3.46 -13.90 2.13
N LYS A 72 -3.02 -15.05 1.59
CA LYS A 72 -3.80 -15.81 0.59
C LYS A 72 -5.17 -16.22 1.13
N ALA A 73 -5.24 -16.65 2.38
CA ALA A 73 -6.51 -17.01 3.03
C ALA A 73 -7.45 -15.80 3.22
N LEU A 74 -6.91 -14.67 3.66
CA LEU A 74 -7.68 -13.42 3.80
C LEU A 74 -8.24 -12.96 2.46
N ASN A 75 -7.45 -13.03 1.39
CA ASN A 75 -7.85 -12.60 0.03
C ASN A 75 -9.03 -13.39 -0.53
N ILE A 76 -9.23 -14.64 -0.07
CA ILE A 76 -10.38 -15.47 -0.46
C ILE A 76 -11.53 -15.46 0.56
N GLY A 77 -11.45 -14.56 1.55
CA GLY A 77 -12.50 -14.35 2.56
C GLY A 77 -12.50 -15.38 3.69
N ALA A 78 -11.38 -16.06 3.94
CA ALA A 78 -11.20 -16.90 5.12
C ALA A 78 -10.80 -16.06 6.34
N ASN A 79 -11.19 -16.53 7.53
CA ASN A 79 -10.75 -15.97 8.80
C ASN A 79 -10.02 -16.99 9.68
N CYS A 80 -9.76 -18.20 9.13
CA CYS A 80 -9.08 -19.26 9.83
C CYS A 80 -8.36 -20.22 8.87
N ILE A 81 -7.25 -20.78 9.31
CA ILE A 81 -6.55 -21.91 8.65
C ILE A 81 -6.44 -23.06 9.65
N ILE A 82 -6.89 -24.24 9.27
CA ILE A 82 -6.81 -25.48 10.07
C ILE A 82 -5.93 -26.51 9.35
N GLY A 83 -5.48 -27.51 10.10
CA GLY A 83 -4.61 -28.56 9.56
C GLY A 83 -3.31 -28.01 9.00
N PHE A 84 -2.79 -26.94 9.61
CA PHE A 84 -1.55 -26.28 9.18
C PHE A 84 -0.37 -27.25 9.28
N LYS A 85 0.40 -27.33 8.22
CA LYS A 85 1.61 -28.17 8.12
C LYS A 85 2.76 -27.35 7.59
N VAL A 86 3.94 -27.66 8.06
CA VAL A 86 5.21 -27.07 7.63
C VAL A 86 6.13 -28.18 7.16
N ASP A 87 6.79 -27.97 6.06
CA ASP A 87 7.82 -28.84 5.53
C ASP A 87 9.06 -28.02 5.18
N PHE A 88 10.24 -28.55 5.53
CA PHE A 88 11.54 -27.93 5.30
C PHE A 88 12.36 -28.86 4.41
N ASP A 89 12.68 -28.39 3.21
CA ASP A 89 13.49 -29.12 2.25
C ASP A 89 14.82 -28.40 1.97
N GLU A 90 15.90 -29.18 1.88
CA GLU A 90 17.17 -28.70 1.36
C GLU A 90 17.41 -29.32 -0.01
N ILE A 91 17.49 -28.47 -1.02
CA ILE A 91 17.80 -28.87 -2.39
C ILE A 91 19.28 -28.59 -2.64
N SER A 92 20.09 -29.65 -2.64
CA SER A 92 21.53 -29.58 -2.89
C SER A 92 21.85 -30.01 -4.33
N GLY A 93 22.54 -29.17 -5.08
CA GLY A 93 23.04 -29.45 -6.44
C GLY A 93 24.52 -29.08 -6.56
N LYS A 94 25.16 -29.44 -7.67
CA LYS A 94 26.57 -29.09 -7.94
C LYS A 94 26.80 -27.60 -7.68
N ASP A 95 27.48 -27.28 -6.56
CA ASP A 95 27.90 -25.96 -6.10
C ASP A 95 26.80 -24.97 -5.63
N LYS A 96 25.56 -25.41 -5.45
CA LYS A 96 24.50 -24.55 -4.89
C LYS A 96 23.57 -25.36 -4.00
N SER A 97 23.34 -24.92 -2.78
CA SER A 97 22.26 -25.40 -1.92
C SER A 97 21.15 -24.34 -1.86
N MET A 98 19.92 -24.78 -1.80
CA MET A 98 18.74 -23.93 -1.61
C MET A 98 17.92 -24.52 -0.46
N PHE A 99 17.36 -23.65 0.37
CA PHE A 99 16.39 -24.05 1.39
C PHE A 99 15.00 -23.67 0.92
N MET A 100 14.06 -24.58 1.09
CA MET A 100 12.66 -24.36 0.82
C MET A 100 11.85 -24.61 2.09
N VAL A 101 10.98 -23.68 2.42
CA VAL A 101 9.94 -23.89 3.42
C VAL A 101 8.60 -23.92 2.70
N SER A 102 7.87 -24.99 2.89
CA SER A 102 6.52 -25.17 2.39
C SER A 102 5.54 -25.17 3.55
N VAL A 103 4.56 -24.28 3.51
CA VAL A 103 3.46 -24.26 4.47
C VAL A 103 2.14 -24.52 3.77
N SER A 104 1.27 -25.29 4.39
CA SER A 104 -0.03 -25.63 3.82
C SER A 104 -1.11 -25.73 4.90
N GLY A 105 -2.36 -25.61 4.50
CA GLY A 105 -3.50 -25.75 5.37
C GLY A 105 -4.82 -25.60 4.64
N THR A 106 -5.92 -25.76 5.34
CA THR A 106 -7.27 -25.58 4.81
C THR A 106 -7.83 -24.24 5.28
N ALA A 107 -8.10 -23.35 4.33
CA ALA A 107 -8.77 -22.08 4.60
C ALA A 107 -10.25 -22.31 4.89
N CYS A 108 -10.76 -21.72 5.95
CA CYS A 108 -12.15 -21.82 6.35
C CYS A 108 -12.69 -20.53 6.97
N VAL A 109 -14.02 -20.47 7.08
CA VAL A 109 -14.72 -19.42 7.82
C VAL A 109 -15.29 -20.05 9.10
N VAL A 110 -14.95 -19.42 10.23
CA VAL A 110 -15.43 -19.81 11.56
C VAL A 110 -16.13 -18.64 12.24
N ASP A 111 -17.04 -18.95 13.18
CA ASP A 111 -17.60 -17.96 14.10
C ASP A 111 -16.80 -17.94 15.39
N TYR A 112 -16.09 -16.86 15.62
CA TYR A 112 -15.48 -16.65 16.92
C TYR A 112 -16.54 -16.20 17.93
N PRO A 113 -16.59 -16.78 19.13
CA PRO A 113 -17.50 -16.32 20.19
C PRO A 113 -17.18 -14.86 20.56
N ASP A 114 -18.22 -14.05 20.74
CA ASP A 114 -18.11 -12.61 21.05
C ASP A 114 -17.46 -12.30 22.43
N ASN A 115 -17.23 -13.33 23.25
CA ASN A 115 -16.78 -13.21 24.63
C ASN A 115 -15.30 -13.55 24.88
N ASP A 116 -14.48 -13.74 23.86
CA ASP A 116 -13.06 -13.75 24.10
C ASP A 116 -12.62 -12.33 24.47
N ASN A 117 -12.68 -12.02 25.78
CA ASN A 117 -11.77 -11.01 26.31
C ASN A 117 -10.39 -11.41 25.78
N GLU A 118 -9.83 -10.60 24.90
CA GLU A 118 -8.40 -10.62 24.61
C GLU A 118 -7.70 -10.34 25.96
N ASN A 119 -7.65 -11.35 26.83
CA ASN A 119 -6.55 -11.43 27.72
C ASN A 119 -5.36 -11.61 26.76
N ASP A 120 -4.72 -10.47 26.47
CA ASP A 120 -3.34 -10.47 26.05
C ASP A 120 -2.65 -11.42 27.02
N PHE A 121 -2.42 -12.68 26.61
CA PHE A 121 -1.44 -13.52 27.25
C PHE A 121 -0.13 -12.80 27.03
N LYS A 122 0.17 -11.86 27.93
CA LYS A 122 1.52 -11.34 28.05
C LYS A 122 2.35 -12.58 28.33
N ALA A 123 3.20 -12.92 27.38
CA ALA A 123 4.08 -14.05 27.54
C ALA A 123 4.80 -13.87 28.90
N GLU A 124 4.55 -14.77 29.84
CA GLU A 124 5.22 -14.75 31.15
C GLU A 124 6.73 -15.01 31.01
N ILE A 125 7.13 -15.55 29.85
CA ILE A 125 8.52 -15.88 29.52
C ILE A 125 8.86 -15.22 28.19
N ILE A 126 9.95 -14.47 28.17
CA ILE A 126 10.56 -13.90 26.97
C ILE A 126 11.94 -14.53 26.77
N THR A 127 12.29 -14.92 25.56
CA THR A 127 13.64 -15.38 25.26
C THR A 127 14.62 -14.21 25.22
N GLN A 128 15.93 -14.49 25.45
CA GLN A 128 16.95 -13.44 25.30
C GLN A 128 16.93 -12.86 23.87
N SER A 129 16.72 -13.70 22.86
CA SER A 129 16.62 -13.26 21.46
C SER A 129 15.47 -12.30 21.21
N ASP A 130 14.29 -12.57 21.78
CA ASP A 130 13.13 -11.67 21.64
C ASP A 130 13.34 -10.35 22.37
N LEU A 131 13.99 -10.39 23.53
CA LEU A 131 14.37 -9.20 24.29
C LEU A 131 15.35 -8.35 23.48
N ASP A 132 16.40 -8.94 22.93
CA ASP A 132 17.39 -8.23 22.11
C ASP A 132 16.76 -7.61 20.88
N LYS A 133 15.86 -8.35 20.20
CA LYS A 133 15.10 -7.86 19.05
C LYS A 133 14.23 -6.64 19.41
N GLU A 134 13.57 -6.68 20.57
CA GLU A 134 12.74 -5.57 21.04
C GLU A 134 13.59 -4.35 21.45
N ILE A 135 14.75 -4.56 22.08
CA ILE A 135 15.71 -3.49 22.37
C ILE A 135 16.19 -2.83 21.08
N TYR A 136 16.55 -3.62 20.07
CA TYR A 136 17.01 -3.13 18.78
C TYR A 136 15.90 -2.36 18.03
N ARG A 137 14.67 -2.87 18.07
CA ARG A 137 13.49 -2.19 17.55
C ARG A 137 13.31 -0.80 18.15
N ARG A 138 13.35 -0.71 19.47
CA ARG A 138 13.23 0.59 20.18
C ARG A 138 14.34 1.54 19.82
N PHE A 139 15.56 1.04 19.75
CA PHE A 139 16.72 1.85 19.35
C PHE A 139 16.54 2.43 17.93
N ILE A 140 16.06 1.63 16.97
CA ILE A 140 15.79 2.10 15.60
C ILE A 140 14.68 3.16 15.61
N VAL A 141 13.56 2.91 16.28
CA VAL A 141 12.42 3.84 16.37
C VAL A 141 12.87 5.18 16.98
N ASP A 142 13.60 5.14 18.08
CA ASP A 142 14.12 6.35 18.73
C ASP A 142 15.11 7.10 17.83
N SER A 143 15.97 6.39 17.14
CA SER A 143 16.93 6.98 16.21
C SER A 143 16.25 7.68 15.04
N ILE A 144 15.21 7.06 14.46
CA ILE A 144 14.42 7.67 13.38
C ILE A 144 13.71 8.92 13.86
N ASN A 145 13.11 8.88 15.04
CA ASN A 145 12.45 10.04 15.65
C ASN A 145 13.42 11.20 15.92
N ASN A 146 14.69 10.89 16.18
CA ASN A 146 15.79 11.85 16.35
C ASN A 146 16.50 12.24 15.04
N ASN A 147 15.93 11.93 13.88
CA ASN A 147 16.45 12.25 12.53
C ASN A 147 17.81 11.59 12.20
N VAL A 148 18.17 10.49 12.83
CA VAL A 148 19.35 9.72 12.43
C VAL A 148 19.09 9.05 11.08
N THR A 149 20.04 9.16 10.15
CA THR A 149 19.94 8.57 8.81
C THR A 149 19.79 7.05 8.88
N LEU A 150 18.93 6.48 8.03
CA LEU A 150 18.74 5.03 7.95
C LEU A 150 20.05 4.35 7.49
N SER A 151 20.51 3.39 8.27
CA SER A 151 21.54 2.46 7.82
C SER A 151 20.90 1.31 7.02
N HIS A 152 21.67 0.68 6.16
CA HIS A 152 21.20 -0.49 5.39
C HIS A 152 20.61 -1.59 6.30
N ALA A 153 21.26 -1.88 7.42
CA ALA A 153 20.77 -2.85 8.40
C ALA A 153 19.40 -2.46 9.02
N TRP A 154 19.15 -1.16 9.20
CA TRP A 154 17.85 -0.69 9.69
C TRP A 154 16.77 -0.80 8.62
N VAL A 155 17.10 -0.49 7.37
CA VAL A 155 16.18 -0.70 6.24
C VAL A 155 15.74 -2.16 6.19
N GLU A 156 16.66 -3.10 6.21
CA GLU A 156 16.38 -4.53 6.23
C GLU A 156 15.50 -4.95 7.42
N PHE A 157 15.85 -4.49 8.61
CA PHE A 157 15.04 -4.75 9.80
C PHE A 157 13.60 -4.22 9.67
N LEU A 158 13.42 -3.01 9.15
CA LEU A 158 12.11 -2.38 9.00
C LEU A 158 11.26 -3.03 7.91
N LEU A 159 11.88 -3.57 6.87
CA LEU A 159 11.17 -4.34 5.83
C LEU A 159 10.57 -5.61 6.39
N GLU A 160 11.28 -6.26 7.32
CA GLU A 160 10.78 -7.48 7.98
C GLU A 160 9.85 -7.19 9.15
N ASN A 161 10.08 -6.08 9.84
CA ASN A 161 9.36 -5.70 11.06
C ASN A 161 8.81 -4.27 10.92
N PRO A 162 7.78 -4.03 10.09
CA PRO A 162 7.23 -2.69 9.88
C PRO A 162 6.71 -2.08 11.18
N GLN A 163 7.17 -0.88 11.50
CA GLN A 163 6.83 -0.14 12.73
C GLN A 163 5.86 0.98 12.39
N VAL A 164 4.57 0.78 12.63
CA VAL A 164 3.50 1.71 12.22
C VAL A 164 3.66 3.10 12.85
N GLU A 165 4.18 3.16 14.07
CA GLU A 165 4.40 4.40 14.83
C GLU A 165 5.36 5.39 14.17
N ILE A 166 6.26 4.91 13.29
CA ILE A 166 7.23 5.79 12.60
C ILE A 166 6.75 6.27 11.22
N ILE A 167 5.62 5.81 10.71
CA ILE A 167 5.12 6.21 9.39
C ILE A 167 5.10 7.73 9.20
N PRO A 168 4.52 8.53 10.12
CA PRO A 168 4.50 9.98 9.94
C PRO A 168 5.89 10.58 9.80
N LYS A 169 6.84 10.09 10.61
CA LYS A 169 8.23 10.57 10.58
C LYS A 169 8.98 10.15 9.32
N LEU A 170 8.74 8.94 8.82
CA LEU A 170 9.30 8.48 7.54
C LEU A 170 8.75 9.29 6.37
N LEU A 171 7.46 9.61 6.36
CA LEU A 171 6.84 10.44 5.32
C LEU A 171 7.38 11.87 5.32
N GLU A 172 7.50 12.51 6.49
CA GLU A 172 8.10 13.82 6.66
C GLU A 172 9.53 13.85 6.07
N ARG A 173 10.36 12.88 6.46
CA ARG A 173 11.74 12.76 5.97
C ARG A 173 11.79 12.48 4.48
N TYR A 174 10.96 11.58 3.98
CA TYR A 174 10.89 11.27 2.56
C TYR A 174 10.54 12.52 1.74
N SER A 175 9.55 13.29 2.18
CA SER A 175 9.20 14.56 1.50
C SER A 175 10.37 15.52 1.48
N SER A 176 11.03 15.74 2.61
CA SER A 176 12.20 16.60 2.72
C SER A 176 13.38 16.13 1.84
N CYS A 177 13.62 14.82 1.78
CA CYS A 177 14.67 14.25 0.93
C CYS A 177 14.32 14.39 -0.57
N CYS A 178 13.05 14.20 -0.96
CA CYS A 178 12.61 14.39 -2.34
C CYS A 178 12.83 15.83 -2.81
N ASP A 179 12.63 16.81 -1.96
CA ASP A 179 12.79 18.24 -2.29
C ASP A 179 14.28 18.63 -2.39
N SER A 180 15.15 18.04 -1.59
CA SER A 180 16.56 18.41 -1.50
C SER A 180 17.51 17.48 -2.29
N LEU A 181 17.31 16.18 -2.21
CA LEU A 181 18.18 15.13 -2.74
C LEU A 181 17.39 13.94 -3.31
N PRO A 182 16.59 14.14 -4.39
CA PRO A 182 15.63 13.14 -4.86
C PRO A 182 16.24 11.80 -5.32
N PHE A 183 17.52 11.80 -5.68
CA PHE A 183 18.24 10.60 -6.15
C PHE A 183 19.21 10.01 -5.11
N ALA A 184 19.25 10.57 -3.90
CA ALA A 184 20.10 10.04 -2.83
C ALA A 184 19.66 8.61 -2.44
N GLU A 185 20.59 7.84 -1.91
CA GLU A 185 20.33 6.48 -1.42
C GLU A 185 19.29 6.49 -0.30
N GLU A 186 19.39 7.45 0.61
CA GLU A 186 18.43 7.62 1.70
C GLU A 186 16.99 7.81 1.20
N THR A 187 16.78 8.59 0.11
CA THR A 187 15.46 8.78 -0.48
C THR A 187 14.87 7.46 -0.98
N LYS A 188 15.69 6.62 -1.62
CA LYS A 188 15.29 5.30 -2.11
C LYS A 188 15.00 4.33 -0.96
N ASP A 189 15.81 4.38 0.08
CA ASP A 189 15.63 3.54 1.27
C ASP A 189 14.35 3.91 2.03
N LEU A 190 14.07 5.19 2.19
CA LEU A 190 12.82 5.68 2.77
C LEU A 190 11.61 5.24 1.93
N GLU A 191 11.68 5.39 0.60
CA GLU A 191 10.62 4.90 -0.31
C GLU A 191 10.42 3.39 -0.15
N LYS A 192 11.49 2.60 -0.17
CA LYS A 192 11.46 1.15 -0.01
C LYS A 192 10.77 0.73 1.29
N VAL A 193 11.12 1.36 2.41
CA VAL A 193 10.50 1.09 3.71
C VAL A 193 9.03 1.51 3.73
N LEU A 194 8.68 2.68 3.18
CA LEU A 194 7.29 3.14 3.09
C LEU A 194 6.42 2.20 2.26
N LEU A 195 6.94 1.69 1.15
CA LEU A 195 6.23 0.75 0.27
C LEU A 195 6.02 -0.65 0.90
N ALA A 196 6.73 -0.98 1.97
CA ALA A 196 6.57 -2.23 2.69
C ALA A 196 5.42 -2.22 3.71
N PHE A 197 4.86 -1.04 4.04
CA PHE A 197 3.76 -0.97 4.99
C PHE A 197 2.44 -1.52 4.42
N PRO A 198 1.64 -2.22 5.24
CA PRO A 198 0.29 -2.62 4.86
C PRO A 198 -0.57 -1.40 4.50
N LYS A 199 -1.41 -1.53 3.45
CA LYS A 199 -2.29 -0.47 2.96
C LYS A 199 -3.16 0.13 4.06
N GLU A 200 -3.73 -0.72 4.90
CA GLU A 200 -4.65 -0.33 5.97
C GLU A 200 -3.98 0.57 7.01
N LYS A 201 -2.65 0.60 7.04
CA LYS A 201 -1.86 1.42 7.96
C LYS A 201 -1.36 2.71 7.31
N LEU A 202 -1.01 2.65 6.03
CA LEU A 202 -0.43 3.80 5.33
C LEU A 202 -1.52 4.72 4.75
N ILE A 203 -2.58 4.17 4.14
CA ILE A 203 -3.63 4.96 3.47
C ILE A 203 -4.22 6.05 4.38
N PRO A 204 -4.63 5.77 5.64
CA PRO A 204 -5.22 6.81 6.50
C PRO A 204 -4.28 7.97 6.81
N ILE A 205 -2.97 7.77 6.66
CA ILE A 205 -1.96 8.78 6.97
C ILE A 205 -1.59 9.56 5.71
N ILE A 206 -1.42 8.86 4.58
CA ILE A 206 -0.92 9.47 3.35
C ILE A 206 -1.99 10.24 2.59
N TYR A 207 -3.27 9.88 2.73
CA TYR A 207 -4.42 10.65 2.20
C TYR A 207 -4.90 11.72 3.18
N SER A 208 -3.97 12.48 3.75
CA SER A 208 -4.29 13.60 4.63
C SER A 208 -4.76 14.82 3.84
N ASP A 209 -5.43 15.76 4.50
CA ASP A 209 -5.90 17.02 3.89
C ASP A 209 -4.76 17.87 3.30
N ASP A 210 -3.53 17.65 3.77
CA ASP A 210 -2.32 18.33 3.31
C ASP A 210 -1.61 17.63 2.12
N LEU A 211 -2.21 16.60 1.54
CA LEU A 211 -1.63 15.84 0.43
C LEU A 211 -1.25 16.72 -0.78
N SER A 212 -2.01 17.78 -1.05
CA SER A 212 -1.72 18.72 -2.15
C SER A 212 -0.36 19.41 -2.02
N ASN A 213 0.14 19.59 -0.81
CA ASN A 213 1.43 20.19 -0.52
C ASN A 213 2.60 19.20 -0.61
N HIS A 214 2.29 17.89 -0.70
CA HIS A 214 3.29 16.82 -0.66
C HIS A 214 3.31 15.98 -1.95
N LYS A 215 3.93 16.52 -3.02
CA LYS A 215 4.06 15.79 -4.31
C LYS A 215 4.72 14.41 -4.17
N SER A 216 5.62 14.25 -3.21
CA SER A 216 6.26 12.98 -2.88
C SER A 216 5.26 11.91 -2.42
N TYR A 217 4.19 12.29 -1.69
CA TYR A 217 3.16 11.35 -1.25
C TYR A 217 2.35 10.81 -2.44
N ILE A 218 2.09 11.66 -3.45
CA ILE A 218 1.44 11.23 -4.69
C ILE A 218 2.27 10.13 -5.38
N ALA A 219 3.61 10.28 -5.38
CA ALA A 219 4.51 9.25 -5.92
C ALA A 219 4.40 7.93 -5.14
N ILE A 220 4.42 7.97 -3.80
CA ILE A 220 4.23 6.77 -2.95
C ILE A 220 2.88 6.11 -3.21
N ILE A 221 1.79 6.88 -3.32
CA ILE A 221 0.46 6.34 -3.61
C ILE A 221 0.45 5.61 -4.96
N LYS A 222 1.05 6.21 -5.99
CA LYS A 222 1.08 5.63 -7.35
C LYS A 222 2.00 4.40 -7.43
N ASN A 223 3.22 4.49 -6.89
CA ASN A 223 4.23 3.45 -6.95
C ASN A 223 3.89 2.24 -6.06
N GLY A 224 3.33 2.50 -4.88
CA GLY A 224 2.97 1.47 -3.90
C GLY A 224 1.65 0.75 -4.20
N GLY A 225 0.92 1.19 -5.22
CA GLY A 225 -0.39 0.60 -5.50
C GLY A 225 -1.41 0.88 -4.40
N TYR A 226 -1.35 2.07 -3.78
CA TYR A 226 -2.23 2.51 -2.68
C TYR A 226 -3.47 3.24 -3.20
N PHE A 227 -4.04 2.81 -4.34
CA PHE A 227 -5.33 3.32 -4.79
C PHE A 227 -6.41 3.03 -3.73
N ASP A 228 -7.11 4.07 -3.31
CA ASP A 228 -8.25 4.00 -2.41
C ASP A 228 -9.37 4.92 -2.93
N ALA A 229 -10.42 4.29 -3.48
CA ALA A 229 -11.50 5.02 -4.15
C ALA A 229 -12.26 5.96 -3.19
N LYS A 230 -12.44 5.54 -1.92
CA LYS A 230 -13.12 6.33 -0.90
C LYS A 230 -12.34 7.59 -0.54
N SER A 231 -11.05 7.45 -0.31
CA SER A 231 -10.18 8.59 0.00
C SER A 231 -10.10 9.57 -1.17
N ILE A 232 -9.99 9.07 -2.41
CA ILE A 232 -9.98 9.92 -3.61
C ILE A 232 -11.31 10.66 -3.77
N LEU A 233 -12.45 10.01 -3.53
CA LEU A 233 -13.77 10.65 -3.59
C LEU A 233 -13.87 11.85 -2.63
N ASN A 234 -13.36 11.68 -1.41
CA ASN A 234 -13.33 12.76 -0.41
C ASN A 234 -12.37 13.87 -0.84
N PHE A 235 -11.22 13.50 -1.42
CA PHE A 235 -10.18 14.45 -1.83
C PHE A 235 -10.59 15.31 -3.03
N LEU A 236 -11.57 14.89 -3.85
CA LEU A 236 -12.15 15.71 -4.93
C LEU A 236 -12.71 17.06 -4.45
N ASP A 237 -13.16 17.15 -3.21
CA ASP A 237 -13.70 18.39 -2.63
C ASP A 237 -12.58 19.29 -2.06
N ILE A 238 -11.39 18.75 -1.86
CA ILE A 238 -10.23 19.46 -1.31
C ILE A 238 -9.36 20.02 -2.44
N ASP A 239 -8.92 19.13 -3.35
CA ASP A 239 -8.10 19.47 -4.51
C ASP A 239 -8.42 18.53 -5.68
N ILE A 240 -9.20 19.03 -6.60
CA ILE A 240 -9.65 18.28 -7.76
C ILE A 240 -8.49 17.84 -8.68
N HIS A 241 -7.46 18.67 -8.84
CA HIS A 241 -6.35 18.38 -9.72
C HIS A 241 -5.50 17.23 -9.17
N VAL A 242 -5.20 17.27 -7.88
CA VAL A 242 -4.50 16.16 -7.20
C VAL A 242 -5.36 14.89 -7.21
N ALA A 243 -6.66 14.99 -6.90
CA ALA A 243 -7.57 13.85 -6.93
C ALA A 243 -7.59 13.15 -8.30
N ILE A 244 -7.62 13.92 -9.41
CA ILE A 244 -7.56 13.37 -10.76
C ILE A 244 -6.24 12.64 -11.01
N ILE A 245 -5.10 13.19 -10.58
CA ILE A 245 -3.80 12.51 -10.71
C ILE A 245 -3.78 11.18 -9.95
N LEU A 246 -4.45 11.10 -8.80
CA LEU A 246 -4.54 9.88 -7.99
C LEU A 246 -5.39 8.78 -8.63
N LEU A 247 -6.26 9.10 -9.60
CA LEU A 247 -7.01 8.08 -10.36
C LEU A 247 -6.10 7.14 -11.17
N GLU A 248 -4.86 7.54 -11.44
CA GLU A 248 -3.85 6.68 -12.09
C GLU A 248 -3.23 5.65 -11.13
N ALA A 249 -3.41 5.81 -9.84
CA ALA A 249 -2.91 4.84 -8.86
C ALA A 249 -3.52 3.46 -9.10
N ARG A 250 -2.77 2.43 -8.71
CA ARG A 250 -3.16 1.03 -8.87
C ARG A 250 -3.46 0.39 -7.52
N THR A 251 -4.08 -0.76 -7.53
CA THR A 251 -4.25 -1.67 -6.40
C THR A 251 -4.16 -3.11 -6.90
N ASN A 252 -3.83 -4.03 -6.00
CA ASN A 252 -3.74 -5.46 -6.34
C ASN A 252 -5.12 -6.10 -6.56
N TYR A 253 -6.17 -5.55 -5.99
CA TYR A 253 -7.55 -6.04 -6.12
C TYR A 253 -8.55 -4.88 -6.00
N TYR A 254 -9.71 -5.07 -6.56
CA TYR A 254 -10.85 -4.15 -6.47
C TYR A 254 -12.04 -4.90 -5.87
N THR A 255 -12.80 -4.21 -5.02
CA THR A 255 -14.02 -4.72 -4.39
C THR A 255 -15.27 -4.09 -5.03
N LYS A 256 -16.45 -4.65 -4.72
CA LYS A 256 -17.72 -3.99 -5.09
C LYS A 256 -17.90 -2.64 -4.41
N GLU A 257 -17.32 -2.46 -3.23
CA GLU A 257 -17.33 -1.18 -2.52
C GLU A 257 -16.47 -0.14 -3.26
N ASP A 258 -15.25 -0.51 -3.69
CA ASP A 258 -14.42 0.36 -4.54
C ASP A 258 -15.17 0.77 -5.81
N LEU A 259 -15.80 -0.19 -6.48
CA LEU A 259 -16.59 0.10 -7.68
C LEU A 259 -17.72 1.10 -7.42
N SER A 260 -18.38 1.01 -6.27
CA SER A 260 -19.42 1.98 -5.87
C SER A 260 -18.83 3.39 -5.72
N TYR A 261 -17.69 3.55 -5.05
CA TYR A 261 -17.01 4.84 -4.94
C TYR A 261 -16.47 5.34 -6.28
N MET A 262 -15.94 4.46 -7.13
CA MET A 262 -15.47 4.83 -8.46
C MET A 262 -16.59 5.38 -9.34
N LYS A 263 -17.80 4.83 -9.26
CA LYS A 263 -18.99 5.37 -9.95
C LYS A 263 -19.36 6.76 -9.42
N GLN A 264 -19.32 6.97 -8.11
CA GLN A 264 -19.56 8.28 -7.49
C GLN A 264 -18.50 9.33 -7.91
N ILE A 265 -17.24 8.94 -8.03
CA ILE A 265 -16.15 9.78 -8.54
C ILE A 265 -16.49 10.23 -9.97
N ILE A 266 -16.89 9.30 -10.84
CA ILE A 266 -17.26 9.62 -12.24
C ILE A 266 -18.44 10.59 -12.28
N ASP A 267 -19.49 10.33 -11.51
CA ASP A 267 -20.67 11.18 -11.43
C ASP A 267 -20.28 12.62 -11.00
N LYS A 268 -19.42 12.73 -9.99
CA LYS A 268 -18.90 14.03 -9.52
C LYS A 268 -18.10 14.76 -10.59
N LEU A 269 -17.21 14.05 -11.31
CA LEU A 269 -16.38 14.62 -12.37
C LEU A 269 -17.22 15.02 -13.59
N ASP A 270 -18.26 14.27 -13.95
CA ASP A 270 -19.16 14.60 -15.06
C ASP A 270 -20.00 15.84 -14.76
N ASN A 271 -20.38 16.03 -13.51
CA ASN A 271 -21.18 17.15 -13.03
C ASN A 271 -20.35 18.37 -12.56
N LEU A 272 -19.04 18.40 -12.84
CA LEU A 272 -18.20 19.56 -12.49
C LEU A 272 -18.75 20.85 -13.13
N PRO A 273 -18.83 21.94 -12.35
CA PRO A 273 -19.23 23.23 -12.89
C PRO A 273 -18.18 23.76 -13.88
N ASN A 274 -18.63 24.58 -14.79
CA ASN A 274 -17.73 25.34 -15.66
C ASN A 274 -17.02 26.44 -14.86
N THR A 275 -15.70 26.48 -14.88
CA THR A 275 -14.88 27.58 -14.35
C THR A 275 -14.73 28.70 -15.39
N GLY A 276 -14.76 28.33 -16.66
CA GLY A 276 -14.86 29.26 -17.77
C GLY A 276 -16.30 29.54 -18.18
N LYS A 277 -16.49 30.39 -19.18
CA LYS A 277 -17.80 30.76 -19.72
C LYS A 277 -17.79 30.91 -21.25
N ILE A 278 -18.96 30.71 -21.87
CA ILE A 278 -19.19 31.03 -23.26
C ILE A 278 -20.06 32.24 -23.28
N GLU A 279 -19.56 33.39 -23.84
CA GLU A 279 -20.30 34.63 -23.88
C GLU A 279 -20.09 35.37 -25.20
N LEU A 280 -21.05 36.23 -25.53
CA LEU A 280 -20.98 37.10 -26.68
C LEU A 280 -19.99 38.24 -26.39
N THR A 281 -18.96 38.40 -27.20
CA THR A 281 -17.94 39.45 -27.05
C THR A 281 -17.86 40.32 -28.31
N LYS A 282 -17.69 41.63 -28.14
CA LYS A 282 -17.44 42.53 -29.24
C LYS A 282 -15.96 42.51 -29.63
N GLY A 283 -15.67 42.32 -30.89
CA GLY A 283 -14.33 42.38 -31.46
C GLY A 283 -13.91 43.85 -31.76
N GLY A 284 -13.47 44.60 -30.73
CA GLY A 284 -13.03 46.01 -30.91
C GLY A 284 -14.15 46.99 -31.22
N LEU A 285 -13.80 48.29 -31.52
CA LEU A 285 -14.76 49.38 -31.71
C LEU A 285 -15.73 49.19 -32.89
N LEU A 286 -15.35 48.39 -33.91
CA LEU A 286 -16.15 48.14 -35.14
C LEU A 286 -16.32 46.61 -35.40
N GLY A 287 -15.95 45.76 -34.47
CA GLY A 287 -16.03 44.31 -34.63
C GLY A 287 -17.44 43.75 -34.44
N LYS A 288 -17.77 42.71 -35.22
CA LYS A 288 -19.01 41.95 -35.03
C LYS A 288 -18.98 41.23 -33.70
N GLU A 289 -20.14 41.14 -33.06
CA GLU A 289 -20.31 40.28 -31.88
C GLU A 289 -20.12 38.84 -32.26
N GLN A 290 -19.26 38.11 -31.50
CA GLN A 290 -18.98 36.69 -31.69
C GLN A 290 -19.01 35.97 -30.35
N MET A 291 -19.57 34.78 -30.37
CA MET A 291 -19.45 33.87 -29.21
C MET A 291 -17.98 33.52 -29.00
N LYS A 292 -17.52 33.59 -27.77
CA LYS A 292 -16.15 33.20 -27.37
C LYS A 292 -16.18 32.31 -26.13
N PHE A 293 -15.33 31.32 -26.15
CA PHE A 293 -14.97 30.58 -24.93
C PHE A 293 -13.93 31.39 -24.15
N ILE A 294 -14.27 31.81 -22.93
CA ILE A 294 -13.39 32.52 -22.02
C ILE A 294 -13.03 31.58 -20.89
N CYS A 295 -11.75 31.19 -20.77
CA CYS A 295 -11.26 30.33 -19.69
C CYS A 295 -11.24 31.11 -18.36
N GLU A 296 -11.02 30.43 -17.26
CA GLU A 296 -10.92 30.99 -15.90
C GLU A 296 -9.87 32.12 -15.78
N LYS A 297 -8.80 32.10 -16.61
CA LYS A 297 -7.77 33.14 -16.68
C LYS A 297 -8.14 34.31 -17.60
N GLY A 298 -9.36 34.32 -18.16
CA GLY A 298 -9.86 35.40 -19.03
C GLY A 298 -9.36 35.35 -20.46
N HIS A 299 -8.67 34.30 -20.92
CA HIS A 299 -8.27 34.19 -22.32
C HIS A 299 -9.48 33.91 -23.22
N ARG A 300 -9.55 34.60 -24.34
CA ARG A 300 -10.63 34.46 -25.33
C ARG A 300 -10.22 33.49 -26.43
N ASN A 301 -11.02 32.48 -26.63
CA ASN A 301 -10.77 31.42 -27.60
C ASN A 301 -11.94 31.29 -28.57
N ASP A 302 -11.78 30.47 -29.60
CA ASP A 302 -12.87 30.03 -30.45
C ASP A 302 -13.93 29.33 -29.60
N PRO A 303 -15.23 29.56 -29.81
CA PRO A 303 -16.29 28.92 -29.03
C PRO A 303 -16.32 27.39 -29.16
N GLU A 304 -15.78 26.85 -30.27
CA GLU A 304 -15.67 25.42 -30.52
C GLU A 304 -14.33 24.82 -30.04
N ALA A 305 -13.42 25.66 -29.51
CA ALA A 305 -12.14 25.16 -28.99
C ALA A 305 -12.36 24.31 -27.75
N GLU A 306 -11.91 23.08 -27.80
CA GLU A 306 -11.95 22.15 -26.65
C GLU A 306 -11.08 22.64 -25.49
N PHE A 307 -9.92 23.24 -25.81
CA PHE A 307 -8.97 23.79 -24.84
C PHE A 307 -8.57 25.20 -25.16
N CYS A 308 -8.37 25.99 -24.11
CA CYS A 308 -7.76 27.31 -24.20
C CYS A 308 -6.28 27.18 -24.58
N ASN A 309 -5.70 28.27 -25.15
CA ASN A 309 -4.26 28.38 -25.42
C ASN A 309 -3.40 28.22 -24.13
N CYS A 310 -3.97 28.44 -22.95
CA CYS A 310 -3.29 28.17 -21.68
C CYS A 310 -3.41 26.71 -21.22
N GLY A 311 -4.02 25.83 -22.02
CA GLY A 311 -4.05 24.38 -21.81
C GLY A 311 -5.25 23.84 -21.05
N VAL A 312 -6.22 24.68 -20.60
CA VAL A 312 -7.40 24.22 -19.85
C VAL A 312 -8.67 24.29 -20.69
N ASN A 313 -9.61 23.37 -20.42
CA ASN A 313 -10.94 23.36 -21.03
C ASN A 313 -11.93 24.28 -20.26
N LEU A 314 -13.20 24.22 -20.63
CA LEU A 314 -14.26 25.03 -20.00
C LEU A 314 -14.46 24.72 -18.50
N LYS A 315 -14.12 23.50 -18.06
CA LYS A 315 -14.17 23.07 -16.65
C LYS A 315 -12.86 23.34 -15.88
N GLY A 316 -11.87 24.02 -16.49
CA GLY A 316 -10.56 24.28 -15.87
C GLY A 316 -9.59 23.09 -15.91
N LEU A 317 -9.95 21.99 -16.58
CA LEU A 317 -9.14 20.79 -16.66
C LEU A 317 -8.16 20.84 -17.82
N THR A 318 -6.94 20.36 -17.60
CA THR A 318 -5.93 20.17 -18.64
C THR A 318 -6.24 18.95 -19.51
N LYS A 319 -5.63 18.88 -20.69
CA LYS A 319 -5.77 17.73 -21.59
C LYS A 319 -5.35 16.42 -20.89
N THR A 320 -4.25 16.45 -20.15
CA THR A 320 -3.77 15.29 -19.39
C THR A 320 -4.78 14.80 -18.37
N GLU A 321 -5.42 15.72 -17.66
CA GLU A 321 -6.46 15.39 -16.67
C GLU A 321 -7.70 14.79 -17.34
N VAL A 322 -8.14 15.35 -18.47
CA VAL A 322 -9.23 14.76 -19.26
C VAL A 322 -8.89 13.34 -19.72
N ASP A 323 -7.67 13.12 -20.18
CA ASP A 323 -7.21 11.78 -20.58
C ASP A 323 -7.18 10.80 -19.41
N ILE A 324 -6.78 11.25 -18.21
CA ILE A 324 -6.82 10.43 -16.99
C ILE A 324 -8.28 10.05 -16.64
N ILE A 325 -9.19 11.01 -16.67
CA ILE A 325 -10.61 10.78 -16.40
C ILE A 325 -11.19 9.77 -17.39
N ASN A 326 -10.88 9.90 -18.68
CA ASN A 326 -11.37 8.97 -19.70
C ASN A 326 -10.85 7.54 -19.47
N ARG A 327 -9.56 7.37 -19.14
CA ARG A 327 -9.01 6.06 -18.78
C ARG A 327 -9.67 5.48 -17.53
N PHE A 328 -9.95 6.32 -16.53
CA PHE A 328 -10.62 5.90 -15.31
C PHE A 328 -12.06 5.44 -15.57
N LYS A 329 -12.82 6.13 -16.46
CA LYS A 329 -14.15 5.73 -16.89
C LYS A 329 -14.13 4.35 -17.56
N ILE A 330 -13.17 4.11 -18.47
CA ILE A 330 -13.01 2.81 -19.11
C ILE A 330 -12.72 1.72 -18.07
N LYS A 331 -11.80 1.98 -17.15
CA LYS A 331 -11.46 1.06 -16.05
C LYS A 331 -12.68 0.71 -15.20
N THR A 332 -13.47 1.71 -14.82
CA THR A 332 -14.68 1.52 -13.99
C THR A 332 -15.75 0.72 -14.74
N LYS A 333 -15.93 1.00 -16.03
CA LYS A 333 -16.87 0.23 -16.88
C LYS A 333 -16.48 -1.25 -16.96
N VAL A 334 -15.21 -1.55 -17.20
CA VAL A 334 -14.72 -2.95 -17.23
C VAL A 334 -14.91 -3.63 -15.88
N LEU A 335 -14.63 -2.93 -14.77
CA LEU A 335 -14.87 -3.48 -13.44
C LEU A 335 -16.36 -3.74 -13.16
N ASP A 336 -17.23 -2.88 -13.64
CA ASP A 336 -18.69 -3.07 -13.51
C ASP A 336 -19.16 -4.31 -14.27
N GLU A 337 -18.63 -4.57 -15.45
CA GLU A 337 -18.93 -5.78 -16.25
C GLU A 337 -18.42 -7.08 -15.56
N VAL A 338 -17.33 -6.99 -14.79
CA VAL A 338 -16.69 -8.17 -14.15
C VAL A 338 -17.24 -8.43 -12.73
N LEU A 339 -17.55 -7.38 -11.96
CA LEU A 339 -17.97 -7.47 -10.55
C LEU A 339 -19.49 -7.29 -10.37
N GLY A 340 -20.15 -6.77 -11.38
CA GLY A 340 -21.57 -6.40 -11.41
C GLY A 340 -22.58 -7.53 -11.41
#